data_39e1e94eaf6192fb2971d1260c0ada80
#
_entry.id   39e1e94eaf6192fb2971d1260c0ada80
#
_cell.length_a   1.000
_cell.length_b   1.000
_cell.length_c   1.000
_cell.angle_alpha   90.00
_cell.angle_beta   90.00
_cell.angle_gamma   90.00
#
_symmetry.space_group_name_H-M   'P 1'
#
loop_
_entity.id
_entity.type
_entity.pdbx_description
1 polymer ?
#
loop_
_entity_poly.entity_id
_entity_poly.type
_entity_poly.pdbx_seq_one_letter_code
_entity_poly.pdbx_strand_id
1 'polypeptide(L)'
;MVSNTNALKMITEGQDGILSGLQPGSIYVDMSTVDPQYSRNIATKIKKSGSIMLDAPVSGSSVTLAAGTLSIMVGGDEESFHKAKPILEDIGPTVNYVGENGLALIMKIATNINLPVQILTMAESILLAETNGIPRDTAIEVLLSSVIASPALKYRVPLMIDILAEALFDVDMMQKDLNLALNLAEESDVPLPTTSIANQLLTSARAMGLARKDFACLYQVLCSMAGRMEPD
;
A
#
# COMPACT_ATOMS: atom_id res chain seq x y z
N MET A 1 -1.30 4.81 -13.27
CA MET A 1 -0.97 3.90 -12.14
C MET A 1 -0.59 2.52 -12.65
N VAL A 2 0.53 1.98 -12.18
CA VAL A 2 1.06 0.65 -12.54
C VAL A 2 1.50 -0.11 -11.29
N SER A 3 1.75 -1.41 -11.42
CA SER A 3 1.96 -2.32 -10.28
C SER A 3 3.33 -2.20 -9.58
N ASN A 4 4.38 -1.80 -10.30
CA ASN A 4 5.74 -1.76 -9.76
C ASN A 4 6.68 -0.85 -10.58
N THR A 5 7.90 -0.66 -10.08
CA THR A 5 8.93 0.19 -10.70
C THR A 5 9.29 -0.25 -12.12
N ASN A 6 9.37 -1.56 -12.40
CA ASN A 6 9.68 -2.04 -13.75
C ASN A 6 8.56 -1.72 -14.75
N ALA A 7 7.30 -1.86 -14.34
CA ALA A 7 6.16 -1.47 -15.18
C ALA A 7 6.16 0.04 -15.44
N LEU A 8 6.48 0.86 -14.43
CA LEU A 8 6.63 2.31 -14.61
C LEU A 8 7.76 2.61 -15.61
N LYS A 9 8.90 1.94 -15.50
CA LYS A 9 10.01 2.08 -16.44
C LYS A 9 9.59 1.78 -17.88
N MET A 10 8.88 0.69 -18.09
CA MET A 10 8.40 0.29 -19.43
C MET A 10 7.48 1.33 -20.07
N ILE A 11 6.51 1.86 -19.30
CA ILE A 11 5.55 2.84 -19.84
C ILE A 11 6.12 4.25 -19.96
N THR A 12 7.17 4.60 -19.19
CA THR A 12 7.77 5.94 -19.27
C THR A 12 8.91 6.02 -20.27
N GLU A 13 9.80 5.01 -20.32
CA GLU A 13 11.05 5.02 -21.07
C GLU A 13 11.04 4.09 -22.29
N GLY A 14 9.94 3.35 -22.53
CA GLY A 14 9.78 2.53 -23.73
C GLY A 14 9.84 3.35 -25.04
N GLN A 15 10.01 2.69 -26.18
CA GLN A 15 10.11 3.34 -27.48
C GLN A 15 8.94 4.30 -27.78
N ASP A 16 7.71 3.85 -27.40
CA ASP A 16 6.47 4.65 -27.47
C ASP A 16 6.00 5.07 -26.09
N GLY A 17 6.95 5.28 -25.16
CA GLY A 17 6.69 5.61 -23.78
C GLY A 17 6.27 7.07 -23.57
N ILE A 18 5.81 7.36 -22.36
CA ILE A 18 5.33 8.71 -21.98
C ILE A 18 6.35 9.80 -22.32
N LEU A 19 7.66 9.55 -22.06
CA LEU A 19 8.73 10.53 -22.34
C LEU A 19 8.79 10.92 -23.82
N SER A 20 8.48 10.03 -24.74
CA SER A 20 8.54 10.33 -26.18
C SER A 20 7.32 11.15 -26.67
N GLY A 21 6.20 11.13 -25.94
CA GLY A 21 4.96 11.81 -26.31
C GLY A 21 4.67 13.09 -25.53
N LEU A 22 5.45 13.39 -24.46
CA LEU A 22 5.23 14.59 -23.65
C LEU A 22 5.47 15.88 -24.44
N GLN A 23 4.50 16.79 -24.39
CA GLN A 23 4.66 18.13 -24.95
C GLN A 23 5.15 19.08 -23.87
N PRO A 24 6.03 20.07 -24.19
CA PRO A 24 6.44 21.09 -23.22
C PRO A 24 5.22 21.75 -22.53
N GLY A 25 5.30 21.94 -21.22
CA GLY A 25 4.22 22.47 -20.41
C GLY A 25 3.21 21.42 -19.91
N SER A 26 3.36 20.14 -20.27
CA SER A 26 2.51 19.06 -19.74
C SER A 26 2.81 18.78 -18.27
N ILE A 27 1.77 18.38 -17.52
CA ILE A 27 1.92 17.82 -16.17
C ILE A 27 1.63 16.31 -16.24
N TYR A 28 2.64 15.49 -15.95
CA TYR A 28 2.48 14.05 -15.80
C TYR A 28 2.27 13.70 -14.33
N VAL A 29 1.16 13.04 -14.02
CA VAL A 29 0.84 12.61 -12.65
C VAL A 29 0.96 11.09 -12.58
N ASP A 30 1.90 10.58 -11.78
CA ASP A 30 2.03 9.16 -11.49
C ASP A 30 1.43 8.82 -10.13
N MET A 31 0.40 7.98 -10.13
CA MET A 31 -0.31 7.55 -8.93
C MET A 31 0.15 6.16 -8.43
N SER A 32 1.23 5.62 -8.98
CA SER A 32 1.78 4.31 -8.62
C SER A 32 2.53 4.34 -7.28
N THR A 33 2.68 3.18 -6.63
CA THR A 33 3.59 2.99 -5.50
C THR A 33 4.83 2.25 -6.00
N VAL A 34 5.92 2.99 -6.17
CA VAL A 34 7.17 2.57 -6.79
C VAL A 34 8.36 3.08 -5.98
N ASP A 35 9.56 2.71 -6.40
CA ASP A 35 10.81 3.21 -5.82
C ASP A 35 10.90 4.75 -5.92
N PRO A 36 11.05 5.46 -4.77
CA PRO A 36 11.12 6.92 -4.75
C PRO A 36 12.31 7.49 -5.51
N GLN A 37 13.46 6.80 -5.51
CA GLN A 37 14.64 7.25 -6.22
C GLN A 37 14.44 7.14 -7.74
N TYR A 38 13.79 6.06 -8.20
CA TYR A 38 13.42 5.92 -9.61
C TYR A 38 12.44 7.03 -10.02
N SER A 39 11.45 7.34 -9.20
CA SER A 39 10.49 8.44 -9.44
C SER A 39 11.21 9.80 -9.60
N ARG A 40 12.16 10.13 -8.72
CA ARG A 40 12.99 11.35 -8.84
C ARG A 40 13.78 11.38 -10.14
N ASN A 41 14.32 10.23 -10.56
CA ASN A 41 15.08 10.13 -11.81
C ASN A 41 14.18 10.39 -13.03
N ILE A 42 12.96 9.86 -13.05
CA ILE A 42 11.98 10.11 -14.12
C ILE A 42 11.53 11.59 -14.09
N ALA A 43 11.23 12.15 -12.92
CA ALA A 43 10.88 13.56 -12.79
C ALA A 43 11.95 14.48 -13.39
N THR A 44 13.24 14.14 -13.15
CA THR A 44 14.37 14.86 -13.73
C THR A 44 14.42 14.76 -15.27
N LYS A 45 14.10 13.59 -15.85
CA LYS A 45 14.02 13.40 -17.32
C LYS A 45 12.85 14.17 -17.92
N ILE A 46 11.69 14.12 -17.27
CA ILE A 46 10.49 14.85 -17.68
C ILE A 46 10.74 16.38 -17.65
N LYS A 47 11.43 16.87 -16.62
CA LYS A 47 11.80 18.29 -16.53
C LYS A 47 12.68 18.74 -17.70
N LYS A 48 13.58 17.87 -18.18
CA LYS A 48 14.44 18.18 -19.36
C LYS A 48 13.64 18.29 -20.66
N SER A 49 12.44 17.69 -20.76
CA SER A 49 11.55 17.85 -21.91
C SER A 49 10.65 19.09 -21.81
N GLY A 50 10.83 19.93 -20.78
CA GLY A 50 10.00 21.11 -20.54
C GLY A 50 8.65 20.80 -19.90
N SER A 51 8.48 19.62 -19.36
CA SER A 51 7.26 19.14 -18.66
C SER A 51 7.53 18.96 -17.16
N ILE A 52 6.49 18.74 -16.37
CA ILE A 52 6.58 18.53 -14.92
C ILE A 52 6.02 17.15 -14.57
N MET A 53 6.60 16.48 -13.58
CA MET A 53 6.06 15.28 -12.98
C MET A 53 5.60 15.56 -11.54
N LEU A 54 4.42 15.00 -11.19
CA LEU A 54 3.96 14.86 -9.81
C LEU A 54 3.86 13.37 -9.48
N ASP A 55 4.42 12.94 -8.37
CA ASP A 55 4.12 11.65 -7.78
C ASP A 55 2.91 11.81 -6.83
N ALA A 56 1.85 11.05 -7.10
CA ALA A 56 0.56 11.21 -6.43
C ALA A 56 -0.04 9.87 -5.97
N PRO A 57 0.71 9.05 -5.19
CA PRO A 57 0.19 7.78 -4.70
C PRO A 57 -1.04 7.95 -3.82
N VAL A 58 -1.91 6.93 -3.84
CA VAL A 58 -3.19 6.94 -3.13
C VAL A 58 -3.16 6.06 -1.88
N SER A 59 -3.93 6.44 -0.87
CA SER A 59 -4.23 5.61 0.30
C SER A 59 -5.71 5.25 0.29
N GLY A 60 -5.97 3.94 0.26
CA GLY A 60 -7.30 3.36 0.16
C GLY A 60 -7.29 2.09 -0.70
N SER A 61 -8.47 1.63 -1.08
CA SER A 61 -8.72 0.43 -1.89
C SER A 61 -9.83 0.72 -2.90
N SER A 62 -10.22 -0.29 -3.70
CA SER A 62 -11.39 -0.19 -4.58
C SER A 62 -12.67 0.16 -3.80
N VAL A 63 -12.79 -0.28 -2.54
CA VAL A 63 -13.92 0.05 -1.65
C VAL A 63 -13.95 1.54 -1.33
N THR A 64 -12.82 2.12 -0.93
CA THR A 64 -12.72 3.56 -0.61
C THR A 64 -12.80 4.42 -1.86
N LEU A 65 -12.33 3.94 -3.02
CA LEU A 65 -12.54 4.60 -4.31
C LEU A 65 -14.02 4.69 -4.65
N ALA A 66 -14.75 3.56 -4.56
CA ALA A 66 -16.19 3.53 -4.82
C ALA A 66 -17.00 4.40 -3.86
N ALA A 67 -16.53 4.53 -2.62
CA ALA A 67 -17.12 5.41 -1.60
C ALA A 67 -16.71 6.89 -1.75
N GLY A 68 -15.82 7.25 -2.69
CA GLY A 68 -15.31 8.61 -2.85
C GLY A 68 -14.49 9.12 -1.66
N THR A 69 -13.75 8.22 -0.97
CA THR A 69 -13.02 8.55 0.27
C THR A 69 -11.51 8.28 0.18
N LEU A 70 -10.96 8.21 -1.05
CA LEU A 70 -9.51 8.10 -1.24
C LEU A 70 -8.77 9.31 -0.68
N SER A 71 -7.57 9.04 -0.13
CA SER A 71 -6.59 10.08 0.19
C SER A 71 -5.44 10.02 -0.80
N ILE A 72 -5.00 11.17 -1.28
CA ILE A 72 -3.92 11.32 -2.26
C ILE A 72 -2.80 12.14 -1.62
N MET A 73 -1.58 11.64 -1.70
CA MET A 73 -0.37 12.34 -1.27
C MET A 73 0.32 12.85 -2.53
N VAL A 74 0.74 14.12 -2.59
CA VAL A 74 1.33 14.68 -3.80
C VAL A 74 2.71 15.25 -3.51
N GLY A 75 3.69 14.82 -4.31
CA GLY A 75 5.06 15.36 -4.33
C GLY A 75 5.42 15.91 -5.71
N GLY A 76 6.23 16.97 -5.72
CA GLY A 76 6.70 17.62 -6.93
C GLY A 76 6.63 19.14 -6.86
N ASP A 77 6.58 19.78 -8.03
CA ASP A 77 6.48 21.23 -8.14
C ASP A 77 5.15 21.77 -7.56
N GLU A 78 5.24 22.71 -6.61
CA GLU A 78 4.09 23.21 -5.87
C GLU A 78 3.08 23.98 -6.78
N GLU A 79 3.58 24.74 -7.76
CA GLU A 79 2.70 25.45 -8.70
C GLU A 79 1.91 24.46 -9.56
N SER A 80 2.56 23.42 -10.03
CA SER A 80 1.94 22.34 -10.81
C SER A 80 0.98 21.51 -9.96
N PHE A 81 1.28 21.30 -8.67
CA PHE A 81 0.36 20.70 -7.71
C PHE A 81 -0.94 21.52 -7.63
N HIS A 82 -0.86 22.83 -7.46
CA HIS A 82 -2.07 23.68 -7.40
C HIS A 82 -2.91 23.63 -8.67
N LYS A 83 -2.28 23.47 -9.85
CA LYS A 83 -2.98 23.28 -11.13
C LYS A 83 -3.67 21.91 -11.23
N ALA A 84 -3.03 20.84 -10.72
CA ALA A 84 -3.57 19.49 -10.78
C ALA A 84 -4.58 19.19 -9.65
N LYS A 85 -4.51 19.91 -8.54
CA LYS A 85 -5.30 19.66 -7.33
C LYS A 85 -6.81 19.52 -7.60
N PRO A 86 -7.49 20.40 -8.36
CA PRO A 86 -8.93 20.27 -8.62
C PRO A 86 -9.28 18.91 -9.28
N ILE A 87 -8.43 18.42 -10.20
CA ILE A 87 -8.63 17.15 -10.88
C ILE A 87 -8.41 15.98 -9.90
N LEU A 88 -7.42 16.10 -9.00
CA LEU A 88 -7.14 15.09 -8.00
C LEU A 88 -8.25 15.00 -6.95
N GLU A 89 -8.87 16.14 -6.59
CA GLU A 89 -10.01 16.20 -5.67
C GLU A 89 -11.27 15.51 -6.23
N ASP A 90 -11.43 15.42 -7.55
CA ASP A 90 -12.49 14.64 -8.20
C ASP A 90 -12.26 13.12 -8.06
N ILE A 91 -11.01 12.68 -7.86
CA ILE A 91 -10.64 11.27 -7.65
C ILE A 91 -10.73 10.90 -6.16
N GLY A 92 -10.29 11.80 -5.28
CA GLY A 92 -10.31 11.61 -3.83
C GLY A 92 -10.28 12.94 -3.09
N PRO A 93 -11.21 13.18 -2.15
CA PRO A 93 -11.45 14.51 -1.56
C PRO A 93 -10.31 14.99 -0.65
N THR A 94 -9.43 14.09 -0.23
CA THR A 94 -8.29 14.41 0.65
C THR A 94 -7.01 14.41 -0.16
N VAL A 95 -6.54 15.60 -0.55
CA VAL A 95 -5.32 15.78 -1.35
C VAL A 95 -4.29 16.57 -0.53
N ASN A 96 -3.19 15.91 -0.17
CA ASN A 96 -2.13 16.47 0.67
C ASN A 96 -0.85 16.69 -0.12
N TYR A 97 -0.36 17.92 -0.17
CA TYR A 97 0.99 18.21 -0.66
C TYR A 97 2.03 17.88 0.42
N VAL A 98 3.05 17.12 0.06
CA VAL A 98 4.08 16.64 1.01
C VAL A 98 5.50 17.12 0.65
N GLY A 99 5.66 17.91 -0.41
CA GLY A 99 6.93 18.50 -0.80
C GLY A 99 7.45 18.02 -2.16
N GLU A 100 8.75 17.89 -2.34
CA GLU A 100 9.40 17.56 -3.61
C GLU A 100 9.10 16.13 -4.10
N ASN A 101 9.43 15.86 -5.37
CA ASN A 101 9.29 14.52 -5.95
C ASN A 101 9.92 13.43 -5.11
N GLY A 102 9.22 12.31 -4.97
CA GLY A 102 9.59 11.14 -4.18
C GLY A 102 9.17 11.21 -2.72
N LEU A 103 8.84 12.40 -2.16
CA LEU A 103 8.38 12.51 -0.77
C LEU A 103 6.97 11.93 -0.59
N ALA A 104 6.09 12.07 -1.57
CA ALA A 104 4.77 11.43 -1.51
C ALA A 104 4.87 9.91 -1.53
N LEU A 105 5.80 9.34 -2.29
CA LEU A 105 6.07 7.90 -2.29
C LEU A 105 6.62 7.42 -0.95
N ILE A 106 7.56 8.16 -0.34
CA ILE A 106 8.07 7.84 1.00
C ILE A 106 6.93 7.86 2.02
N MET A 107 6.07 8.88 1.99
CA MET A 107 4.92 8.97 2.89
C MET A 107 3.92 7.83 2.66
N LYS A 108 3.67 7.47 1.38
CA LYS A 108 2.83 6.30 1.04
C LYS A 108 3.41 5.00 1.58
N ILE A 109 4.69 4.77 1.43
CA ILE A 109 5.39 3.60 1.95
C ILE A 109 5.29 3.57 3.48
N ALA A 110 5.54 4.68 4.16
CA ALA A 110 5.38 4.82 5.61
C ALA A 110 3.94 4.58 6.08
N THR A 111 2.94 4.93 5.27
CA THR A 111 1.54 4.60 5.56
C THR A 111 1.29 3.10 5.42
N ASN A 112 1.83 2.47 4.37
CA ASN A 112 1.54 1.07 4.07
C ASN A 112 2.18 0.08 5.04
N ILE A 113 3.31 0.39 5.70
CA ILE A 113 3.87 -0.49 6.74
C ILE A 113 2.90 -0.74 7.90
N ASN A 114 1.97 0.18 8.16
CA ASN A 114 0.98 0.01 9.22
C ASN A 114 -0.08 -1.06 8.90
N LEU A 115 -0.38 -1.30 7.63
CA LEU A 115 -1.48 -2.18 7.23
C LEU A 115 -1.25 -3.66 7.65
N PRO A 116 -0.16 -4.33 7.23
CA PRO A 116 0.08 -5.72 7.59
C PRO A 116 0.41 -5.90 9.07
N VAL A 117 1.05 -4.91 9.71
CA VAL A 117 1.33 -4.95 11.16
C VAL A 117 0.03 -4.92 11.98
N GLN A 118 -0.94 -4.07 11.61
CA GLN A 118 -2.24 -4.05 12.25
C GLN A 118 -3.03 -5.35 12.06
N ILE A 119 -3.00 -5.93 10.87
CA ILE A 119 -3.62 -7.24 10.59
C ILE A 119 -2.95 -8.34 11.41
N LEU A 120 -1.63 -8.32 11.50
CA LEU A 120 -0.87 -9.30 12.27
C LEU A 120 -1.23 -9.26 13.75
N THR A 121 -1.20 -8.08 14.37
CA THR A 121 -1.55 -7.92 15.79
C THR A 121 -3.01 -8.25 16.06
N MET A 122 -3.93 -7.96 15.12
CA MET A 122 -5.33 -8.36 15.21
C MET A 122 -5.47 -9.89 15.14
N ALA A 123 -4.75 -10.55 14.24
CA ALA A 123 -4.73 -12.01 14.10
C ALA A 123 -4.22 -12.70 15.38
N GLU A 124 -3.13 -12.20 15.96
CA GLU A 124 -2.60 -12.68 17.24
C GLU A 124 -3.64 -12.53 18.37
N SER A 125 -4.34 -11.39 18.42
CA SER A 125 -5.36 -11.11 19.44
C SER A 125 -6.55 -12.06 19.31
N ILE A 126 -7.05 -12.32 18.09
CA ILE A 126 -8.15 -13.25 17.84
C ILE A 126 -7.73 -14.67 18.23
N LEU A 127 -6.58 -15.15 17.77
CA LEU A 127 -6.06 -16.48 18.10
C LEU A 127 -5.86 -16.68 19.61
N LEU A 128 -5.32 -15.66 20.30
CA LEU A 128 -5.16 -15.72 21.76
C LEU A 128 -6.51 -15.86 22.45
N ALA A 129 -7.51 -15.09 22.04
CA ALA A 129 -8.87 -15.15 22.60
C ALA A 129 -9.54 -16.51 22.35
N GLU A 130 -9.51 -17.00 21.11
CA GLU A 130 -10.08 -18.30 20.73
C GLU A 130 -9.45 -19.45 21.51
N THR A 131 -8.11 -19.42 21.63
CA THR A 131 -7.35 -20.46 22.36
C THR A 131 -7.76 -20.55 23.83
N ASN A 132 -8.19 -19.44 24.39
CA ASN A 132 -8.62 -19.34 25.80
C ASN A 132 -10.13 -19.40 25.98
N GLY A 133 -10.90 -19.86 24.97
CA GLY A 133 -12.30 -20.19 25.06
C GLY A 133 -13.27 -19.06 24.73
N ILE A 134 -12.82 -17.94 24.18
CA ILE A 134 -13.70 -16.89 23.67
C ILE A 134 -14.07 -17.26 22.21
N PRO A 135 -15.37 -17.32 21.85
CA PRO A 135 -15.77 -17.54 20.48
C PRO A 135 -15.16 -16.47 19.54
N ARG A 136 -14.72 -16.89 18.34
CA ARG A 136 -14.07 -16.03 17.34
C ARG A 136 -14.88 -14.77 17.05
N ASP A 137 -16.18 -14.92 16.78
CA ASP A 137 -17.04 -13.79 16.43
C ASP A 137 -17.15 -12.78 17.58
N THR A 138 -17.24 -13.29 18.84
CA THR A 138 -17.24 -12.44 20.03
C THR A 138 -15.90 -11.69 20.19
N ALA A 139 -14.77 -12.36 19.94
CA ALA A 139 -13.46 -11.72 20.00
C ALA A 139 -13.33 -10.61 18.94
N ILE A 140 -13.75 -10.87 17.70
CA ILE A 140 -13.76 -9.89 16.62
C ILE A 140 -14.66 -8.70 16.96
N GLU A 141 -15.88 -8.92 17.43
CA GLU A 141 -16.83 -7.87 17.79
C GLU A 141 -16.24 -6.94 18.88
N VAL A 142 -15.69 -7.52 19.94
CA VAL A 142 -15.08 -6.77 21.06
C VAL A 142 -13.87 -5.96 20.56
N LEU A 143 -12.98 -6.58 19.78
CA LEU A 143 -11.78 -5.90 19.25
C LEU A 143 -12.16 -4.76 18.29
N LEU A 144 -13.13 -4.95 17.40
CA LEU A 144 -13.57 -3.93 16.44
C LEU A 144 -14.40 -2.80 17.07
N SER A 145 -15.02 -3.04 18.23
CA SER A 145 -15.72 -1.99 19.01
C SER A 145 -14.78 -1.19 19.90
N SER A 146 -13.55 -1.64 20.11
CA SER A 146 -12.58 -1.02 20.98
C SER A 146 -11.81 0.13 20.30
N VAL A 147 -11.06 0.89 21.09
CA VAL A 147 -10.25 2.04 20.62
C VAL A 147 -9.10 1.66 19.69
N ILE A 148 -8.72 0.39 19.62
CA ILE A 148 -7.64 -0.09 18.72
C ILE A 148 -8.11 -0.26 17.26
N ALA A 149 -9.41 -0.24 17.01
CA ALA A 149 -9.98 -0.51 15.68
C ALA A 149 -9.82 0.70 14.76
N SER A 150 -8.79 0.70 13.94
CA SER A 150 -8.65 1.68 12.87
C SER A 150 -9.70 1.46 11.77
N PRO A 151 -10.00 2.50 10.93
CA PRO A 151 -10.85 2.32 9.75
C PRO A 151 -10.40 1.17 8.85
N ALA A 152 -9.08 0.97 8.71
CA ALA A 152 -8.50 -0.12 7.91
C ALA A 152 -8.86 -1.50 8.49
N LEU A 153 -8.78 -1.68 9.80
CA LEU A 153 -9.15 -2.93 10.46
C LEU A 153 -10.64 -3.23 10.30
N LYS A 154 -11.51 -2.20 10.43
CA LYS A 154 -12.97 -2.40 10.37
C LYS A 154 -13.46 -3.04 9.08
N TYR A 155 -12.89 -2.67 7.92
CA TYR A 155 -13.29 -3.29 6.66
C TYR A 155 -12.46 -4.52 6.28
N ARG A 156 -11.26 -4.69 6.87
CA ARG A 156 -10.35 -5.77 6.47
C ARG A 156 -10.40 -7.00 7.38
N VAL A 157 -10.73 -6.85 8.66
CA VAL A 157 -10.85 -8.00 9.58
C VAL A 157 -11.84 -9.06 9.09
N PRO A 158 -13.00 -8.74 8.50
CA PRO A 158 -13.86 -9.75 7.90
C PRO A 158 -13.16 -10.61 6.85
N LEU A 159 -12.21 -10.04 6.10
CA LEU A 159 -11.44 -10.76 5.07
C LEU A 159 -10.40 -11.73 5.66
N MET A 160 -10.12 -11.66 6.96
CA MET A 160 -9.28 -12.65 7.66
C MET A 160 -10.02 -13.98 7.79
N ILE A 161 -11.33 -13.95 7.85
CA ILE A 161 -12.19 -15.14 8.01
C ILE A 161 -12.70 -15.58 6.63
N ASP A 162 -13.33 -14.66 5.90
CA ASP A 162 -13.87 -14.90 4.56
C ASP A 162 -12.95 -14.30 3.51
N ILE A 163 -11.97 -15.09 3.05
CA ILE A 163 -11.02 -14.64 2.05
C ILE A 163 -11.72 -14.45 0.71
N LEU A 164 -11.73 -13.23 0.19
CA LEU A 164 -12.30 -12.90 -1.10
C LEU A 164 -11.62 -13.68 -2.24
N ALA A 165 -12.39 -14.01 -3.27
CA ALA A 165 -11.87 -14.57 -4.52
C ALA A 165 -10.87 -13.61 -5.18
N GLU A 166 -11.21 -12.30 -5.22
CA GLU A 166 -10.33 -11.22 -5.68
C GLU A 166 -9.88 -10.40 -4.48
N ALA A 167 -8.56 -10.28 -4.32
CA ALA A 167 -7.97 -9.50 -3.23
C ALA A 167 -8.19 -8.00 -3.44
N LEU A 168 -8.50 -7.27 -2.38
CA LEU A 168 -8.44 -5.80 -2.40
C LEU A 168 -6.98 -5.32 -2.50
N PHE A 169 -6.05 -6.06 -1.86
CA PHE A 169 -4.61 -5.84 -1.93
C PHE A 169 -3.91 -7.16 -1.62
N ASP A 170 -3.31 -7.77 -2.64
CA ASP A 170 -2.75 -9.11 -2.51
C ASP A 170 -1.41 -9.14 -1.77
N VAL A 171 -1.00 -10.35 -1.33
CA VAL A 171 0.25 -10.61 -0.61
C VAL A 171 1.46 -10.13 -1.41
N ASP A 172 1.53 -10.39 -2.73
CA ASP A 172 2.66 -9.98 -3.57
C ASP A 172 2.81 -8.46 -3.61
N MET A 173 1.71 -7.72 -3.74
CA MET A 173 1.70 -6.27 -3.77
C MET A 173 2.05 -5.66 -2.41
N MET A 174 1.52 -6.23 -1.32
CA MET A 174 1.87 -5.80 0.03
C MET A 174 3.35 -6.06 0.32
N GLN A 175 3.86 -7.24 -0.02
CA GLN A 175 5.28 -7.57 0.19
C GLN A 175 6.21 -6.66 -0.64
N LYS A 176 5.81 -6.31 -1.86
CA LYS A 176 6.54 -5.31 -2.66
C LYS A 176 6.67 -3.98 -1.91
N ASP A 177 5.59 -3.49 -1.30
CA ASP A 177 5.61 -2.21 -0.55
C ASP A 177 6.47 -2.31 0.72
N LEU A 178 6.41 -3.45 1.44
CA LEU A 178 7.30 -3.66 2.59
C LEU A 178 8.77 -3.74 2.18
N ASN A 179 9.08 -4.34 1.04
CA ASN A 179 10.46 -4.37 0.52
C ASN A 179 10.96 -2.95 0.18
N LEU A 180 10.12 -2.10 -0.40
CA LEU A 180 10.45 -0.68 -0.60
C LEU A 180 10.72 0.02 0.75
N ALA A 181 9.91 -0.26 1.78
CA ALA A 181 10.11 0.30 3.12
C ALA A 181 11.43 -0.16 3.76
N LEU A 182 11.74 -1.45 3.67
CA LEU A 182 12.97 -2.02 4.25
C LEU A 182 14.22 -1.48 3.55
N ASN A 183 14.19 -1.32 2.21
CA ASN A 183 15.30 -0.71 1.46
C ASN A 183 15.51 0.75 1.87
N LEU A 184 14.44 1.55 1.97
CA LEU A 184 14.54 2.94 2.43
C LEU A 184 15.07 3.04 3.87
N ALA A 185 14.66 2.10 4.72
CA ALA A 185 15.08 2.03 6.11
C ALA A 185 16.57 1.69 6.23
N GLU A 186 17.08 0.76 5.40
CA GLU A 186 18.51 0.42 5.32
C GLU A 186 19.34 1.63 4.86
N GLU A 187 18.87 2.35 3.83
CA GLU A 187 19.55 3.56 3.30
C GLU A 187 19.60 4.72 4.31
N SER A 188 18.68 4.76 5.28
CA SER A 188 18.54 5.85 6.26
C SER A 188 18.86 5.46 7.71
N ASP A 189 19.35 4.23 7.95
CA ASP A 189 19.65 3.68 9.27
C ASP A 189 18.44 3.69 10.24
N VAL A 190 17.22 3.51 9.72
CA VAL A 190 15.99 3.46 10.52
C VAL A 190 15.60 2.01 10.77
N PRO A 191 15.56 1.53 12.04
CA PRO A 191 15.15 0.16 12.33
C PRO A 191 13.64 -0.04 12.14
N LEU A 192 13.23 -1.07 11.37
CA LEU A 192 11.82 -1.46 11.15
C LEU A 192 11.56 -2.92 11.59
N PRO A 193 11.67 -3.25 12.89
CA PRO A 193 11.54 -4.64 13.35
C PRO A 193 10.17 -5.26 13.08
N THR A 194 9.07 -4.55 13.34
CA THR A 194 7.70 -5.05 13.10
C THR A 194 7.42 -5.25 11.61
N THR A 195 7.89 -4.35 10.76
CA THR A 195 7.80 -4.48 9.29
C THR A 195 8.58 -5.70 8.79
N SER A 196 9.77 -5.94 9.35
CA SER A 196 10.59 -7.11 8.99
C SER A 196 9.88 -8.42 9.34
N ILE A 197 9.26 -8.51 10.52
CA ILE A 197 8.47 -9.68 10.92
C ILE A 197 7.28 -9.87 9.99
N ALA A 198 6.50 -8.81 9.73
CA ALA A 198 5.36 -8.88 8.82
C ALA A 198 5.78 -9.32 7.40
N ASN A 199 6.92 -8.82 6.90
CA ASN A 199 7.46 -9.20 5.60
C ASN A 199 7.82 -10.70 5.52
N GLN A 200 8.41 -11.27 6.57
CA GLN A 200 8.71 -12.71 6.65
C GLN A 200 7.42 -13.55 6.67
N LEU A 201 6.38 -13.10 7.36
CA LEU A 201 5.09 -13.81 7.38
C LEU A 201 4.36 -13.72 6.02
N LEU A 202 4.52 -12.63 5.26
CA LEU A 202 4.07 -12.59 3.86
C LEU A 202 4.84 -13.58 2.99
N THR A 203 6.15 -13.81 3.26
CA THR A 203 6.90 -14.88 2.59
C THR A 203 6.32 -16.26 2.92
N SER A 204 5.92 -16.49 4.18
CA SER A 204 5.24 -17.73 4.58
C SER A 204 3.88 -17.88 3.88
N ALA A 205 3.10 -16.82 3.77
CA ALA A 205 1.84 -16.81 3.01
C ALA A 205 2.05 -17.22 1.55
N ARG A 206 3.10 -16.69 0.90
CA ARG A 206 3.46 -17.10 -0.48
C ARG A 206 3.83 -18.57 -0.58
N ALA A 207 4.61 -19.08 0.38
CA ALA A 207 4.98 -20.50 0.42
C ALA A 207 3.75 -21.42 0.61
N MET A 208 2.70 -20.93 1.26
CA MET A 208 1.40 -21.62 1.40
C MET A 208 0.49 -21.48 0.16
N GLY A 209 0.95 -20.85 -0.94
CA GLY A 209 0.16 -20.65 -2.15
C GLY A 209 -0.83 -19.47 -2.09
N LEU A 210 -0.70 -18.58 -1.10
CA LEU A 210 -1.61 -17.45 -0.87
C LEU A 210 -1.15 -16.14 -1.54
N ALA A 211 -0.17 -16.18 -2.44
CA ALA A 211 0.46 -14.99 -3.06
C ALA A 211 -0.55 -13.99 -3.66
N ARG A 212 -1.65 -14.49 -4.25
CA ARG A 212 -2.70 -13.70 -4.91
C ARG A 212 -3.93 -13.46 -4.02
N LYS A 213 -3.92 -13.94 -2.78
CA LYS A 213 -4.96 -13.67 -1.79
C LYS A 213 -4.72 -12.32 -1.11
N ASP A 214 -5.79 -11.73 -0.54
CA ASP A 214 -5.64 -10.52 0.27
C ASP A 214 -4.67 -10.78 1.44
N PHE A 215 -3.81 -9.81 1.74
CA PHE A 215 -2.82 -9.96 2.81
C PHE A 215 -3.45 -10.18 4.21
N ALA A 216 -4.77 -9.98 4.36
CA ALA A 216 -5.51 -10.40 5.56
C ALA A 216 -5.37 -11.90 5.84
N CYS A 217 -4.97 -12.71 4.84
CA CYS A 217 -4.63 -14.13 5.00
C CYS A 217 -3.43 -14.40 5.95
N LEU A 218 -2.77 -13.37 6.47
CA LEU A 218 -1.81 -13.51 7.58
C LEU A 218 -2.43 -14.20 8.80
N TYR A 219 -3.74 -14.10 8.99
CA TYR A 219 -4.47 -14.88 10.01
C TYR A 219 -4.31 -16.40 9.77
N GLN A 220 -4.51 -16.89 8.53
CA GLN A 220 -4.32 -18.30 8.19
C GLN A 220 -2.87 -18.77 8.38
N VAL A 221 -1.91 -17.88 8.10
CA VAL A 221 -0.49 -18.19 8.38
C VAL A 221 -0.28 -18.44 9.87
N LEU A 222 -0.81 -17.58 10.74
CA LEU A 222 -0.71 -17.76 12.19
C LEU A 222 -1.50 -18.96 12.69
N CYS A 223 -2.68 -19.24 12.14
CA CYS A 223 -3.44 -20.47 12.44
C CYS A 223 -2.60 -21.72 12.11
N SER A 224 -1.95 -21.74 10.95
CA SER A 224 -1.05 -22.84 10.56
C SER A 224 0.12 -22.99 11.53
N MET A 225 0.79 -21.89 11.90
CA MET A 225 1.89 -21.91 12.87
C MET A 225 1.46 -22.39 14.25
N ALA A 226 0.22 -22.12 14.64
CA ALA A 226 -0.39 -22.59 15.89
C ALA A 226 -0.93 -24.03 15.82
N GLY A 227 -0.83 -24.71 14.67
CA GLY A 227 -1.41 -26.04 14.46
C GLY A 227 -2.94 -26.06 14.47
N ARG A 228 -3.59 -24.97 14.08
CA ARG A 228 -5.04 -24.71 14.14
C ARG A 228 -5.68 -24.47 12.77
N MET A 229 -5.13 -25.03 11.71
CA MET A 229 -5.80 -25.03 10.41
C MET A 229 -7.05 -25.92 10.50
N GLU A 230 -8.21 -25.39 10.11
CA GLU A 230 -9.36 -26.24 9.87
C GLU A 230 -9.03 -27.19 8.71
N PRO A 231 -9.33 -28.49 8.80
CA PRO A 231 -9.21 -29.36 7.64
C PRO A 231 -10.19 -28.88 6.55
N ASP A 232 -9.71 -28.89 5.29
CA ASP A 232 -10.48 -28.57 4.08
C ASP A 232 -11.77 -29.38 3.97
#